data_699fc17bfdc1f521ba7a6511861a8a81
#
_entry.id   699fc17bfdc1f521ba7a6511861a8a81
#
_cell.length_a   1.000
_cell.length_b   1.000
_cell.length_c   1.000
_cell.angle_alpha   90.00
_cell.angle_beta   90.00
_cell.angle_gamma   90.00
#
_symmetry.space_group_name_H-M   'P 1'
#
loop_
_entity.id
_entity.type
_entity.pdbx_description
1 polymer ?
#
loop_
_entity_poly.entity_id
_entity_poly.type
_entity_poly.pdbx_seq_one_letter_code
_entity_poly.pdbx_strand_id
1 'polypeptide(L)'
;AAEAGAILVRVRHRDRTETLLSPAPQAFFEAGRPEERLFEVRLSHAPEFEVSEAIARERKFDPDLWVVEIETETPESYLSIAAPEV
;
A
#
# COMPACT_ATOMS: atom_id res chain seq x y z
N ALA A 1 11.63 -10.40 14.52
CA ALA A 1 11.84 -10.41 13.55
C ALA A 1 11.74 -9.48 12.77
N ALA A 2 12.52 -8.98 12.78
CA ALA A 2 12.45 -8.03 12.21
C ALA A 2 12.37 -8.12 10.83
N GLU A 3 11.35 -8.06 10.39
CA GLU A 3 11.21 -7.97 9.16
C GLU A 3 11.73 -6.81 8.68
N ALA A 4 12.38 -6.78 7.76
CA ALA A 4 12.92 -5.67 7.22
C ALA A 4 11.89 -4.82 6.72
N GLY A 5 11.54 -3.91 7.28
CA GLY A 5 10.74 -2.88 6.84
C GLY A 5 9.47 -3.22 6.12
N ALA A 6 8.49 -2.41 6.21
CA ALA A 6 7.28 -2.59 5.48
C ALA A 6 7.39 -1.93 4.11
N ILE A 7 6.50 -2.29 3.21
CA ILE A 7 6.47 -1.71 1.89
C ILE A 7 5.14 -0.99 1.74
N LEU A 8 5.20 0.27 1.37
CA LEU A 8 4.00 1.01 1.01
C LEU A 8 4.03 1.30 -0.48
N VAL A 9 2.89 1.29 -1.12
CA VAL A 9 2.81 1.58 -2.55
C VAL A 9 1.99 2.86 -2.70
N ARG A 10 2.60 3.82 -3.36
CA ARG A 10 1.98 5.11 -3.60
C ARG A 10 1.60 5.16 -5.08
N VAL A 11 0.30 5.14 -5.35
CA VAL A 11 -0.20 5.11 -6.71
C VAL A 11 -0.62 6.52 -7.09
N ARG A 12 -0.09 7.04 -8.19
CA ARG A 12 -0.44 8.37 -8.64
C ARG A 12 -1.41 8.29 -9.78
N HIS A 13 -2.49 9.07 -9.69
CA HIS A 13 -3.53 9.08 -10.69
C HIS A 13 -3.44 10.34 -11.54
N ARG A 14 -4.12 10.34 -12.66
CA ARG A 14 -4.05 11.46 -13.58
C ARG A 14 -4.62 12.74 -13.01
N ASP A 15 -5.62 12.62 -12.13
CA ASP A 15 -6.25 13.80 -11.58
C ASP A 15 -5.49 14.35 -10.39
N ARG A 16 -4.26 13.88 -10.20
CA ARG A 16 -3.38 14.36 -9.14
C ARG A 16 -3.77 13.88 -7.77
N THR A 17 -4.71 12.98 -7.66
CA THR A 17 -4.93 12.30 -6.40
C THR A 17 -4.01 11.07 -6.34
N GLU A 18 -3.89 10.51 -5.15
CA GLU A 18 -3.03 9.36 -4.95
C GLU A 18 -3.72 8.34 -4.09
N THR A 19 -3.37 7.10 -4.29
CA THR A 19 -3.89 6.00 -3.48
C THR A 19 -2.72 5.36 -2.75
N LEU A 20 -2.88 5.11 -1.47
CA LEU A 20 -1.82 4.52 -0.67
C LEU A 20 -2.23 3.11 -0.30
N LEU A 21 -1.34 2.17 -0.59
CA LEU A 21 -1.58 0.76 -0.29
C LEU A 21 -0.53 0.27 0.69
N SER A 22 -0.92 -0.64 1.54
CA SER A 22 0.01 -1.28 2.47
C SER A 22 -0.24 -2.77 2.47
N PRO A 23 0.69 -3.58 2.93
CA PRO A 23 0.47 -5.02 2.96
C PRO A 23 -0.70 -5.36 3.87
N ALA A 24 -1.55 -6.25 3.42
CA ALA A 24 -2.68 -6.69 4.23
C ALA A 24 -2.17 -7.58 5.35
N PRO A 25 -2.90 -7.66 6.44
CA PRO A 25 -2.49 -8.54 7.53
C PRO A 25 -2.42 -9.99 7.07
N GLN A 26 -1.49 -10.73 7.63
CA GLN A 26 -1.31 -12.10 7.25
C GLN A 26 -2.56 -12.93 7.50
N ALA A 27 -3.38 -12.52 8.41
CA ALA A 27 -4.56 -13.29 8.72
C ALA A 27 -5.51 -13.40 7.54
N PHE A 28 -5.39 -12.49 6.58
CA PHE A 28 -6.25 -12.54 5.42
C PHE A 28 -5.73 -13.46 4.34
N PHE A 29 -4.53 -14.02 4.51
CA PHE A 29 -3.95 -14.86 3.47
C PHE A 29 -4.49 -16.25 3.62
N GLU A 30 -4.81 -16.91 2.51
CA GLU A 30 -5.21 -18.27 2.56
C GLU A 30 -4.03 -19.12 2.76
N ALA A 31 -4.23 -20.16 3.53
CA ALA A 31 -3.18 -21.12 3.72
C ALA A 31 -2.84 -21.73 2.40
N GLY A 32 -1.88 -21.86 1.90
CA GLY A 32 -1.56 -22.42 0.63
C GLY A 32 -1.10 -21.44 -0.39
N ARG A 33 -1.13 -20.17 -0.07
CA ARG A 33 -0.68 -19.17 -0.99
C ARG A 33 0.32 -18.26 -0.31
N PRO A 34 1.33 -18.79 0.30
CA PRO A 34 2.25 -17.95 1.06
C PRO A 34 3.06 -17.00 0.22
N GLU A 35 3.22 -17.29 -1.05
CA GLU A 35 4.00 -16.41 -1.86
C GLU A 35 3.20 -15.24 -2.38
N GLU A 36 1.88 -15.25 -2.21
CA GLU A 36 1.09 -14.18 -2.74
C GLU A 36 1.04 -13.05 -1.74
N ARG A 37 1.44 -11.87 -2.14
CA ARG A 37 1.43 -10.73 -1.27
C ARG A 37 0.21 -9.88 -1.57
N LEU A 38 -0.63 -9.66 -0.57
CA LEU A 38 -1.85 -8.91 -0.75
C LEU A 38 -1.70 -7.53 -0.14
N PHE A 39 -2.24 -6.56 -0.81
CA PHE A 39 -2.20 -5.17 -0.33
C PHE A 39 -3.62 -4.71 0.00
N GLU A 40 -3.73 -3.76 0.91
CA GLU A 40 -5.01 -3.17 1.22
C GLU A 40 -4.93 -1.68 1.02
N VAL A 41 -6.07 -1.07 0.74
CA VAL A 41 -6.11 0.36 0.47
C VAL A 41 -6.16 1.11 1.79
N ARG A 42 -5.21 1.99 2.00
CA ARG A 42 -5.19 2.84 3.19
C ARG A 42 -5.83 4.19 2.89
N LEU A 43 -5.53 4.77 1.75
CA LEU A 43 -6.13 6.02 1.32
C LEU A 43 -6.47 5.87 -0.16
N SER A 44 -7.66 6.27 -0.54
CA SER A 44 -8.11 6.11 -1.92
C SER A 44 -8.35 7.47 -2.53
N HIS A 45 -7.63 7.77 -3.61
CA HIS A 45 -7.80 9.01 -4.35
C HIS A 45 -7.77 10.22 -3.41
N ALA A 46 -6.76 10.25 -2.57
CA ALA A 46 -6.59 11.32 -1.59
C ALA A 46 -5.65 12.38 -2.13
N PRO A 47 -5.68 13.57 -1.57
CA PRO A 47 -4.72 14.59 -1.98
C PRO A 47 -3.30 14.15 -1.67
N GLU A 48 -2.38 14.64 -2.49
CA GLU A 48 -0.99 14.24 -2.35
C GLU A 48 -0.48 14.52 -0.94
N PHE A 49 -0.84 15.64 -0.35
CA PHE A 49 -0.28 15.97 0.96
C PHE A 49 -0.76 15.00 2.03
N GLU A 50 -1.96 14.46 1.89
CA GLU A 50 -2.45 13.50 2.87
C GLU A 50 -1.65 12.20 2.77
N VAL A 51 -1.35 11.78 1.57
CA VAL A 51 -0.57 10.57 1.37
C VAL A 51 0.85 10.79 1.89
N SER A 52 1.42 11.95 1.63
CA SER A 52 2.76 12.25 2.10
C SER A 52 2.81 12.27 3.64
N GLU A 53 1.77 12.81 4.26
CA GLU A 53 1.74 12.83 5.71
C GLU A 53 1.61 11.44 6.30
N ALA A 54 0.80 10.60 5.67
CA ALA A 54 0.64 9.24 6.14
C ALA A 54 1.95 8.47 6.05
N ILE A 55 2.68 8.68 4.95
CA ILE A 55 3.96 8.02 4.77
C ILE A 55 4.95 8.52 5.82
N ALA A 56 4.95 9.81 6.08
CA ALA A 56 5.88 10.36 7.07
C ALA A 56 5.60 9.80 8.46
N ARG A 57 4.32 9.62 8.75
CA ARG A 57 3.95 9.05 10.04
C ARG A 57 4.41 7.62 10.17
N GLU A 58 4.26 6.83 9.11
CA GLU A 58 4.73 5.47 9.14
C GLU A 58 6.24 5.41 9.27
N ARG A 59 6.94 6.32 8.63
CA ARG A 59 8.39 6.30 8.66
C ARG A 59 8.93 6.62 10.05
N LYS A 60 8.16 7.30 10.85
CA LYS A 60 8.59 7.55 12.21
C LYS A 60 8.69 6.27 13.02
N PHE A 61 7.81 5.33 12.75
CA PHE A 61 7.82 4.07 13.48
C PHE A 61 8.68 3.02 12.77
N ASP A 62 8.90 3.19 11.48
CA ASP A 62 9.65 2.20 10.72
C ASP A 62 10.61 2.92 9.80
N PRO A 63 11.80 3.27 10.29
CA PRO A 63 12.76 4.01 9.46
C PRO A 63 13.22 3.24 8.23
N ASP A 64 13.02 1.91 8.24
CA ASP A 64 13.42 1.11 7.09
C ASP A 64 12.30 0.95 6.09
N LEU A 65 11.27 1.73 6.20
CA LEU A 65 10.13 1.64 5.32
C LEU A 65 10.51 1.90 3.86
N TRP A 66 10.01 1.06 2.98
CA TRP A 66 10.18 1.24 1.55
C TRP A 66 8.91 1.80 0.97
N VAL A 67 9.03 2.77 0.07
CA VAL A 67 7.88 3.33 -0.62
C VAL A 67 8.11 3.17 -2.10
N VAL A 68 7.19 2.47 -2.76
CA VAL A 68 7.26 2.25 -4.20
C VAL A 68 6.21 3.15 -4.83
N GLU A 69 6.60 3.92 -5.83
CA GLU A 69 5.67 4.82 -6.50
C GLU A 69 5.37 4.32 -7.89
N ILE A 70 4.11 4.25 -8.24
CA ILE A 70 3.72 3.87 -9.59
C ILE A 70 2.64 4.84 -10.07
N GLU A 71 2.60 5.04 -11.37
CA GLU A 71 1.60 5.91 -11.98
C GLU A 71 0.68 5.03 -12.79
N THR A 72 -0.53 4.85 -12.35
CA THR A 72 -1.46 4.01 -13.08
C THR A 72 -2.87 4.28 -12.58
N GLU A 73 -3.85 4.07 -13.46
CA GLU A 73 -5.23 4.14 -13.06
C GLU A 73 -5.74 2.78 -12.64
N THR A 74 -4.96 1.73 -12.85
CA THR A 74 -5.42 0.38 -12.53
C THR A 74 -4.36 -0.35 -11.73
N PRO A 75 -4.15 0.03 -10.47
CA PRO A 75 -3.12 -0.63 -9.67
C PRO A 75 -3.37 -2.12 -9.51
N GLU A 76 -4.64 -2.52 -9.60
CA GLU A 76 -4.93 -3.94 -9.48
C GLU A 76 -4.37 -4.76 -10.64
N SER A 77 -3.92 -4.12 -11.70
CA SER A 77 -3.28 -4.82 -12.79
C SER A 77 -1.85 -5.21 -12.44
N TYR A 78 -1.28 -4.60 -11.44
CA TYR A 78 0.10 -4.85 -11.07
C TYR A 78 0.23 -5.52 -9.71
N LEU A 79 -0.76 -5.36 -8.86
CA LEU A 79 -0.66 -5.84 -7.48
C LEU A 79 -1.94 -6.55 -7.10
N SER A 80 -1.83 -7.50 -6.21
CA SER A 80 -3.01 -8.14 -5.67
C SER A 80 -3.53 -7.27 -4.54
N ILE A 81 -4.75 -6.79 -4.68
CA ILE A 81 -5.32 -5.86 -3.74
C ILE A 81 -6.57 -6.49 -3.13
N ALA A 82 -6.67 -6.44 -1.82
CA ALA A 82 -7.81 -7.01 -1.15
C ALA A 82 -9.05 -6.23 -1.49
N ALA A 83 -10.14 -6.92 -1.77
CA ALA A 83 -11.38 -6.25 -2.09
C ALA A 83 -11.88 -5.55 -0.85
N PRO A 84 -12.50 -4.39 -1.02
CA PRO A 84 -13.03 -3.71 0.16
C PRO A 84 -14.18 -4.51 0.75
N GLU A 85 -14.26 -4.46 2.07
CA GLU A 85 -15.33 -5.13 2.72
C GLU A 85 -16.54 -4.32 2.53
N VAL A 86 -17.63 -4.90 2.23
CA VAL A 86 -18.80 -4.11 1.99
C VAL A 86 -19.78 -4.24 3.08
#